data_58df2440fab39c8cc75e1bc8f0b5167d
#
_entry.id   58df2440fab39c8cc75e1bc8f0b5167d
#
_cell.length_a   1.000
_cell.length_b   1.000
_cell.length_c   1.000
_cell.angle_alpha   90.00
_cell.angle_beta   90.00
_cell.angle_gamma   90.00
#
_symmetry.space_group_name_H-M   'P 1'
#
loop_
_entity.id
_entity.type
_entity.pdbx_description
1 polymer ?
#
loop_
_entity_poly.entity_id
_entity_poly.type
_entity_poly.pdbx_seq_one_letter_code
_entity_poly.pdbx_strand_id
1 'polypeptide(L)'
;MKRVILTFCSLALLSVSCKKDDTPTPTPSNEGSGKYLVKTTFKNPDGKSGSSYLQLTNDLNATTALNNKQAIQVPYMSSVMIYGNEVYSLDAIDGSYGVRKFIYNPATQKLTESKKFDTPAHSMPCNLIKVSDTKAYLPLYNVPKVLIINPQTMQKTGEIDIQRYAHSDSSPDAGYGIIRDGYFYLPLLQLGPDYAPFADHLQSDVLIINVQTDKVEKIISETTTHLAMPSQPSYKTCIFTTENKDIYIMCAGYFGFNPANTHSGFVCIPQSTTVSATEFDSSKSWDISNTTIEGTTYKPSTIYSAEYLGNGRIAAFVAAAELNIDNPFIDKNGIAVLIDLNAKTIKKIDGIPYTDSHSVFIGRNNNEVIFGVSGKEKRGLFSYDPATGISKQVLNTEGGADFFYAF
;
A
#
# COMPACT_ATOMS: atom_id res chain seq x y z
N MET A 1 41.81 70.04 13.64
CA MET A 1 40.68 69.78 14.54
C MET A 1 39.41 70.12 13.79
N LYS A 2 38.75 69.12 13.19
CA LYS A 2 37.43 69.29 12.54
C LYS A 2 36.46 68.37 13.26
N ARG A 3 35.46 68.95 13.90
CA ARG A 3 34.35 68.23 14.55
C ARG A 3 33.38 67.72 13.46
N VAL A 4 33.05 66.43 13.47
CA VAL A 4 32.01 65.82 12.68
C VAL A 4 30.79 65.65 13.58
N ILE A 5 29.70 66.27 13.19
CA ILE A 5 28.38 66.16 13.84
C ILE A 5 27.68 64.93 13.24
N LEU A 6 27.38 63.94 14.07
CA LEU A 6 26.53 62.80 13.67
C LEU A 6 25.07 63.16 13.99
N THR A 7 24.30 63.25 12.91
CA THR A 7 22.81 63.38 13.00
C THR A 7 22.19 61.99 13.12
N PHE A 8 21.51 61.73 14.21
CA PHE A 8 20.71 60.51 14.41
C PHE A 8 19.36 60.69 13.68
N CYS A 9 19.14 59.92 12.62
CA CYS A 9 17.81 59.74 12.04
C CYS A 9 17.12 58.58 12.78
N SER A 10 16.09 58.89 13.59
CA SER A 10 15.20 57.94 14.20
C SER A 10 14.21 57.43 13.16
N LEU A 11 14.40 56.16 12.71
CA LEU A 11 13.45 55.45 11.89
C LEU A 11 12.35 54.89 12.80
N ALA A 12 11.15 55.42 12.71
CA ALA A 12 9.96 54.86 13.33
C ALA A 12 9.55 53.59 12.57
N LEU A 13 9.76 52.42 13.18
CA LEU A 13 9.22 51.14 12.70
C LEU A 13 7.71 51.08 12.98
N LEU A 14 6.91 51.34 11.95
CA LEU A 14 5.49 51.00 11.95
C LEU A 14 5.36 49.48 11.89
N SER A 15 5.06 48.85 13.01
CA SER A 15 4.66 47.46 13.08
C SER A 15 3.27 47.31 12.47
N VAL A 16 3.23 46.91 11.18
CA VAL A 16 1.99 46.42 10.58
C VAL A 16 1.72 45.04 11.17
N SER A 17 0.82 44.98 12.13
CA SER A 17 0.24 43.73 12.61
C SER A 17 -0.64 43.18 11.50
N CYS A 18 -0.13 42.24 10.72
CA CYS A 18 -0.98 41.38 9.89
C CYS A 18 -1.86 40.55 10.85
N LYS A 19 -3.12 40.94 11.02
CA LYS A 19 -4.15 40.01 11.47
C LYS A 19 -4.14 38.84 10.50
N LYS A 20 -3.78 37.63 10.98
CA LYS A 20 -4.15 36.41 10.28
C LYS A 20 -5.67 36.39 10.22
N ASP A 21 -6.21 36.57 9.04
CA ASP A 21 -7.59 36.22 8.77
C ASP A 21 -7.67 34.70 8.94
N ASP A 22 -8.25 34.27 10.05
CA ASP A 22 -8.71 32.90 10.26
C ASP A 22 -9.94 32.63 9.39
N THR A 23 -9.80 32.84 8.08
CA THR A 23 -10.76 32.28 7.12
C THR A 23 -10.46 30.80 7.09
N PRO A 24 -11.38 29.93 7.50
CA PRO A 24 -11.16 28.49 7.41
C PRO A 24 -10.85 28.14 5.96
N THR A 25 -9.68 27.58 5.72
CA THR A 25 -9.31 27.07 4.40
C THR A 25 -10.44 26.12 3.97
N PRO A 26 -11.10 26.36 2.81
CA PRO A 26 -12.22 25.52 2.41
C PRO A 26 -11.73 24.07 2.37
N THR A 27 -12.40 23.21 3.11
CA THR A 27 -12.17 21.76 3.08
C THR A 27 -12.29 21.32 1.62
N PRO A 28 -11.28 20.66 1.03
CA PRO A 28 -11.37 20.19 -0.33
C PRO A 28 -12.58 19.28 -0.46
N SER A 29 -13.63 19.75 -1.07
CA SER A 29 -14.81 18.94 -1.40
C SER A 29 -14.63 18.38 -2.78
N ASN A 30 -14.86 17.08 -2.94
CA ASN A 30 -15.03 16.50 -4.26
C ASN A 30 -16.35 17.02 -4.82
N GLU A 31 -16.29 17.85 -5.86
CA GLU A 31 -17.48 18.29 -6.59
C GLU A 31 -18.05 17.19 -7.47
N GLY A 32 -17.24 16.15 -7.77
CA GLY A 32 -17.69 14.97 -8.50
C GLY A 32 -18.58 14.07 -7.65
N SER A 33 -19.41 13.32 -8.32
CA SER A 33 -20.25 12.28 -7.71
C SER A 33 -20.12 10.98 -8.50
N GLY A 34 -20.33 9.83 -7.84
CA GLY A 34 -20.28 8.55 -8.50
C GLY A 34 -20.23 7.39 -7.52
N LYS A 35 -20.44 6.20 -8.06
CA LYS A 35 -20.39 4.94 -7.32
C LYS A 35 -19.02 4.24 -7.37
N TYR A 36 -18.13 4.71 -8.21
CA TYR A 36 -16.77 4.19 -8.33
C TYR A 36 -15.77 5.20 -7.79
N LEU A 37 -14.96 4.77 -6.84
CA LEU A 37 -13.85 5.55 -6.32
C LEU A 37 -12.58 5.11 -7.03
N VAL A 38 -11.87 6.07 -7.62
CA VAL A 38 -10.63 5.84 -8.36
C VAL A 38 -9.54 6.73 -7.78
N LYS A 39 -8.33 6.20 -7.58
CA LYS A 39 -7.14 6.99 -7.33
C LYS A 39 -6.24 6.93 -8.56
N THR A 40 -5.72 8.09 -8.95
CA THR A 40 -4.74 8.21 -10.03
C THR A 40 -3.47 8.86 -9.51
N THR A 41 -2.33 8.42 -10.01
CA THR A 41 -1.02 8.93 -9.62
C THR A 41 -0.21 9.33 -10.84
N PHE A 42 0.41 10.52 -10.75
CA PHE A 42 1.38 11.05 -11.71
C PHE A 42 2.75 11.01 -11.07
N LYS A 43 3.66 10.26 -11.65
CA LYS A 43 5.05 10.16 -11.20
C LYS A 43 5.91 11.19 -11.89
N ASN A 44 6.81 11.81 -11.13
CA ASN A 44 7.90 12.57 -11.69
C ASN A 44 8.95 11.61 -12.33
N PRO A 45 9.87 12.11 -13.16
CA PRO A 45 10.87 11.27 -13.84
C PRO A 45 11.79 10.49 -12.89
N ASP A 46 11.94 10.92 -11.63
CA ASP A 46 12.69 10.20 -10.60
C ASP A 46 11.96 8.94 -10.09
N GLY A 47 10.64 8.86 -10.32
CA GLY A 47 9.76 7.80 -9.82
C GLY A 47 9.53 7.82 -8.31
N LYS A 48 10.18 8.71 -7.58
CA LYS A 48 10.14 8.79 -6.10
C LYS A 48 9.24 9.91 -5.60
N SER A 49 8.80 10.79 -6.48
CA SER A 49 7.92 11.90 -6.18
C SER A 49 6.80 12.02 -7.22
N GLY A 50 5.76 12.81 -6.92
CA GLY A 50 4.63 12.98 -7.82
C GLY A 50 3.41 13.58 -7.15
N SER A 51 2.24 13.30 -7.70
CA SER A 51 0.96 13.72 -7.15
C SER A 51 -0.10 12.63 -7.31
N SER A 52 -0.98 12.51 -6.34
CA SER A 52 -2.08 11.54 -6.36
C SER A 52 -3.42 12.23 -6.15
N TYR A 53 -4.46 11.68 -6.76
CA TYR A 53 -5.79 12.26 -6.81
C TYR A 53 -6.85 11.19 -6.61
N LEU A 54 -7.77 11.44 -5.70
CA LEU A 54 -8.88 10.56 -5.34
C LEU A 54 -10.18 11.17 -5.85
N GLN A 55 -10.96 10.44 -6.64
CA GLN A 55 -12.20 10.95 -7.20
C GLN A 55 -13.28 9.90 -7.41
N LEU A 56 -14.52 10.34 -7.46
CA LEU A 56 -15.67 9.52 -7.79
C LEU A 56 -16.02 9.66 -9.27
N THR A 57 -16.51 8.58 -9.87
CA THR A 57 -17.10 8.57 -11.22
C THR A 57 -18.27 7.61 -11.28
N ASN A 58 -19.24 7.88 -12.14
CA ASN A 58 -20.32 6.95 -12.48
C ASN A 58 -20.01 6.11 -13.70
N ASP A 59 -19.08 6.57 -14.53
CA ASP A 59 -18.76 5.99 -15.81
C ASP A 59 -17.41 5.30 -15.78
N LEU A 60 -17.38 4.03 -16.14
CA LEU A 60 -16.18 3.32 -16.54
C LEU A 60 -16.06 3.43 -18.06
N ASN A 61 -15.26 4.40 -18.54
CA ASN A 61 -15.13 4.71 -19.95
C ASN A 61 -13.68 4.50 -20.42
N ALA A 62 -13.49 3.60 -21.37
CA ALA A 62 -12.19 3.26 -21.92
C ALA A 62 -11.70 4.24 -23.01
N THR A 63 -12.58 5.07 -23.59
CA THR A 63 -12.26 5.94 -24.72
C THR A 63 -11.88 7.35 -24.31
N THR A 64 -12.54 7.91 -23.29
CA THR A 64 -12.27 9.25 -22.77
C THR A 64 -11.50 9.15 -21.46
N ALA A 65 -10.36 9.81 -21.38
CA ALA A 65 -9.56 9.79 -20.17
C ALA A 65 -10.25 10.53 -19.01
N LEU A 66 -10.35 9.87 -17.87
CA LEU A 66 -10.79 10.48 -16.62
C LEU A 66 -9.72 11.50 -16.19
N ASN A 67 -10.11 12.78 -16.14
CA ASN A 67 -9.25 13.85 -15.66
C ASN A 67 -9.46 14.12 -14.17
N ASN A 68 -8.57 14.92 -13.57
CA ASN A 68 -8.58 15.18 -12.14
C ASN A 68 -9.22 16.51 -11.73
N LYS A 69 -10.03 17.15 -12.59
CA LYS A 69 -10.60 18.48 -12.33
C LYS A 69 -11.52 18.52 -11.10
N GLN A 70 -12.16 17.41 -10.77
CA GLN A 70 -13.06 17.27 -9.63
C GLN A 70 -12.50 16.33 -8.55
N ALA A 71 -11.19 16.08 -8.58
CA ALA A 71 -10.56 15.17 -7.67
C ALA A 71 -10.07 15.85 -6.38
N ILE A 72 -10.03 15.10 -5.31
CA ILE A 72 -9.37 15.48 -4.07
C ILE A 72 -7.90 15.11 -4.18
N GLN A 73 -7.00 16.09 -4.05
CA GLN A 73 -5.58 15.79 -3.96
C GLN A 73 -5.28 15.06 -2.65
N VAL A 74 -4.54 13.98 -2.75
CA VAL A 74 -4.04 13.18 -1.64
C VAL A 74 -2.51 13.06 -1.74
N PRO A 75 -1.80 12.68 -0.66
CA PRO A 75 -0.35 12.50 -0.72
C PRO A 75 0.07 11.54 -1.83
N TYR A 76 1.25 11.77 -2.39
CA TYR A 76 1.83 10.87 -3.40
C TYR A 76 1.90 9.45 -2.88
N MET A 77 1.43 8.49 -3.68
CA MET A 77 1.34 7.07 -3.32
C MET A 77 0.58 6.77 -2.01
N SER A 78 -0.33 7.65 -1.58
CA SER A 78 -1.16 7.39 -0.40
C SER A 78 -1.88 6.05 -0.50
N SER A 79 -1.90 5.30 0.60
CA SER A 79 -2.74 4.10 0.72
C SER A 79 -4.18 4.49 0.98
N VAL A 80 -5.11 3.74 0.40
CA VAL A 80 -6.55 3.94 0.60
C VAL A 80 -7.17 2.69 1.22
N MET A 81 -7.84 2.86 2.36
CA MET A 81 -8.55 1.80 3.07
C MET A 81 -10.03 2.11 3.10
N ILE A 82 -10.87 1.09 2.88
CA ILE A 82 -12.33 1.26 2.89
C ILE A 82 -12.97 0.27 3.87
N TYR A 83 -13.87 0.79 4.69
CA TYR A 83 -14.70 0.03 5.62
C TYR A 83 -16.14 0.52 5.49
N GLY A 84 -16.95 -0.18 4.68
CA GLY A 84 -18.30 0.27 4.33
C GLY A 84 -18.26 1.61 3.60
N ASN A 85 -18.86 2.63 4.18
CA ASN A 85 -18.86 4.00 3.63
C ASN A 85 -17.70 4.88 4.15
N GLU A 86 -16.83 4.34 5.00
CA GLU A 86 -15.66 5.06 5.51
C GLU A 86 -14.47 4.84 4.58
N VAL A 87 -13.86 5.92 4.13
CA VAL A 87 -12.67 5.94 3.28
C VAL A 87 -11.54 6.61 4.05
N TYR A 88 -10.42 5.94 4.16
CA TYR A 88 -9.21 6.45 4.83
C TYR A 88 -8.09 6.58 3.80
N SER A 89 -7.51 7.78 3.70
CA SER A 89 -6.29 8.03 2.93
C SER A 89 -5.13 8.21 3.91
N LEU A 90 -4.13 7.35 3.81
CA LEU A 90 -2.94 7.33 4.66
C LEU A 90 -1.76 7.93 3.90
N ASP A 91 -1.00 8.79 4.56
CA ASP A 91 0.28 9.28 4.00
C ASP A 91 1.37 8.23 4.22
N ALA A 92 1.47 7.33 3.25
CA ALA A 92 2.34 6.16 3.31
C ALA A 92 3.79 6.42 2.85
N ILE A 93 4.16 7.66 2.51
CA ILE A 93 5.53 7.99 2.11
C ILE A 93 6.18 8.92 3.13
N ASP A 94 5.56 10.04 3.44
CA ASP A 94 6.12 11.06 4.31
C ASP A 94 5.54 11.01 5.73
N GLY A 95 4.27 10.65 5.89
CA GLY A 95 3.55 10.69 7.15
C GLY A 95 3.16 12.10 7.59
N SER A 96 3.55 13.14 6.84
CA SER A 96 3.32 14.55 7.21
C SER A 96 1.85 14.94 7.20
N TYR A 97 1.04 14.23 6.41
CA TYR A 97 -0.40 14.48 6.29
C TYR A 97 -1.24 13.55 7.18
N GLY A 98 -0.61 12.56 7.83
CA GLY A 98 -1.28 11.61 8.69
C GLY A 98 -2.35 10.77 7.99
N VAL A 99 -3.51 10.62 8.64
CA VAL A 99 -4.65 9.85 8.12
C VAL A 99 -5.85 10.77 7.95
N ARG A 100 -6.37 10.88 6.74
CA ARG A 100 -7.60 11.63 6.42
C ARG A 100 -8.77 10.64 6.29
N LYS A 101 -9.86 10.93 6.99
CA LYS A 101 -11.08 10.14 6.93
C LYS A 101 -12.14 10.87 6.11
N PHE A 102 -12.69 10.18 5.14
CA PHE A 102 -13.83 10.63 4.34
C PHE A 102 -15.03 9.72 4.58
N ILE A 103 -16.23 10.26 4.37
CA ILE A 103 -17.48 9.51 4.38
C ILE A 103 -18.11 9.58 3.01
N TYR A 104 -18.40 8.42 2.44
CA TYR A 104 -19.20 8.27 1.24
C TYR A 104 -20.69 8.29 1.61
N ASN A 105 -21.46 9.12 0.93
CA ASN A 105 -22.91 9.15 1.09
C ASN A 105 -23.57 8.47 -0.14
N PRO A 106 -24.16 7.27 0.01
CA PRO A 106 -24.73 6.53 -1.12
C PRO A 106 -25.96 7.23 -1.75
N ALA A 107 -26.70 8.06 -1.01
CA ALA A 107 -27.87 8.76 -1.54
C ALA A 107 -27.48 9.93 -2.46
N THR A 108 -26.39 10.64 -2.15
CA THR A 108 -25.88 11.75 -2.96
C THR A 108 -24.70 11.35 -3.83
N GLN A 109 -24.16 10.14 -3.62
CA GLN A 109 -22.95 9.61 -4.27
C GLN A 109 -21.75 10.57 -4.13
N LYS A 110 -21.59 11.22 -2.99
CA LYS A 110 -20.51 12.17 -2.72
C LYS A 110 -19.59 11.66 -1.62
N LEU A 111 -18.32 12.03 -1.73
CA LEU A 111 -17.28 11.79 -0.74
C LEU A 111 -16.98 13.11 -0.02
N THR A 112 -17.10 13.13 1.32
CA THR A 112 -16.86 14.32 2.13
C THR A 112 -15.80 14.04 3.18
N GLU A 113 -14.77 14.89 3.28
CA GLU A 113 -13.80 14.78 4.37
C GLU A 113 -14.49 15.02 5.71
N SER A 114 -14.29 14.11 6.63
CA SER A 114 -14.96 14.11 7.95
C SER A 114 -14.00 14.47 9.07
N LYS A 115 -12.82 13.84 9.10
CA LYS A 115 -11.85 13.98 10.19
C LYS A 115 -10.43 13.72 9.69
N LYS A 116 -9.46 14.16 10.50
CA LYS A 116 -8.04 13.92 10.31
C LYS A 116 -7.42 13.40 11.60
N PHE A 117 -6.40 12.58 11.48
CA PHE A 117 -5.52 12.13 12.55
C PHE A 117 -4.07 12.41 12.17
N ASP A 118 -3.39 13.24 12.95
CA ASP A 118 -1.98 13.55 12.70
C ASP A 118 -1.10 12.43 13.27
N THR A 119 -0.22 11.89 12.45
CA THR A 119 0.80 10.93 12.85
C THR A 119 2.13 11.65 13.12
N PRO A 120 3.07 11.03 13.86
CA PRO A 120 4.43 11.58 13.95
C PRO A 120 5.01 11.82 12.56
N ALA A 121 5.73 12.93 12.36
CA ALA A 121 6.37 13.24 11.09
C ALA A 121 7.31 12.09 10.67
N HIS A 122 7.36 11.81 9.37
CA HIS A 122 8.16 10.73 8.77
C HIS A 122 7.87 9.32 9.31
N SER A 123 6.69 9.12 9.92
CA SER A 123 6.33 7.83 10.52
C SER A 123 5.84 6.78 9.53
N MET A 124 5.44 7.18 8.32
CA MET A 124 4.89 6.29 7.28
C MET A 124 3.79 5.37 7.82
N PRO A 125 2.56 5.87 8.09
CA PRO A 125 1.45 5.01 8.46
C PRO A 125 1.12 4.09 7.27
N CYS A 126 1.29 2.78 7.46
CA CYS A 126 1.21 1.84 6.35
C CYS A 126 -0.13 1.12 6.24
N ASN A 127 -0.83 0.96 7.35
CA ASN A 127 -2.08 0.23 7.41
C ASN A 127 -3.00 0.84 8.46
N LEU A 128 -4.30 0.77 8.23
CA LEU A 128 -5.32 1.01 9.24
C LEU A 128 -6.23 -0.21 9.28
N ILE A 129 -6.11 -1.05 10.32
CA ILE A 129 -6.88 -2.27 10.46
C ILE A 129 -7.95 -2.10 11.54
N LYS A 130 -9.24 -2.10 11.17
CA LYS A 130 -10.34 -2.01 12.14
C LYS A 130 -10.48 -3.31 12.91
N VAL A 131 -10.42 -3.21 14.22
CA VAL A 131 -10.77 -4.30 15.17
C VAL A 131 -12.26 -4.24 15.49
N SER A 132 -12.78 -3.01 15.67
CA SER A 132 -14.18 -2.71 15.94
C SER A 132 -14.50 -1.28 15.49
N ASP A 133 -15.75 -0.82 15.71
CA ASP A 133 -16.13 0.55 15.40
C ASP A 133 -15.39 1.61 16.23
N THR A 134 -14.85 1.22 17.38
CA THR A 134 -14.16 2.14 18.31
C THR A 134 -12.67 1.81 18.47
N LYS A 135 -12.15 0.82 17.75
CA LYS A 135 -10.76 0.40 17.83
C LYS A 135 -10.19 0.04 16.47
N ALA A 136 -9.05 0.62 16.14
CA ALA A 136 -8.25 0.24 14.98
C ALA A 136 -6.76 0.31 15.33
N TYR A 137 -5.97 -0.52 14.66
CA TYR A 137 -4.51 -0.46 14.67
C TYR A 137 -4.00 0.34 13.50
N LEU A 138 -2.98 1.14 13.74
CA LEU A 138 -2.25 1.95 12.76
C LEU A 138 -0.75 1.68 12.93
N PRO A 139 -0.20 0.64 12.29
CA PRO A 139 1.24 0.39 12.27
C PRO A 139 1.99 1.54 11.60
N LEU A 140 3.12 1.92 12.15
CA LEU A 140 4.03 2.92 11.61
C LEU A 140 5.28 2.23 11.07
N TYR A 141 5.60 2.44 9.80
CA TYR A 141 6.73 1.77 9.17
C TYR A 141 8.08 2.26 9.70
N ASN A 142 8.32 3.56 9.69
CA ASN A 142 9.61 4.16 10.11
C ASN A 142 9.73 4.35 11.63
N VAL A 143 8.70 4.06 12.41
CA VAL A 143 8.66 4.24 13.85
C VAL A 143 8.23 2.92 14.48
N PRO A 144 8.96 2.38 15.47
CA PRO A 144 8.70 1.05 16.03
C PRO A 144 7.44 1.02 16.91
N LYS A 145 6.31 1.45 16.37
CA LYS A 145 5.04 1.55 17.09
C LYS A 145 3.85 1.14 16.25
N VAL A 146 2.89 0.52 16.90
CA VAL A 146 1.52 0.39 16.39
C VAL A 146 0.64 1.31 17.23
N LEU A 147 0.08 2.36 16.62
CA LEU A 147 -0.87 3.22 17.30
C LEU A 147 -2.23 2.52 17.39
N ILE A 148 -2.90 2.71 18.53
CA ILE A 148 -4.29 2.30 18.72
C ILE A 148 -5.12 3.55 18.64
N ILE A 149 -6.06 3.58 17.72
CA ILE A 149 -6.93 4.73 17.49
C ILE A 149 -8.41 4.35 17.57
N ASN A 150 -9.23 5.31 17.93
CA ASN A 150 -10.67 5.19 17.76
C ASN A 150 -11.05 5.74 16.37
N PRO A 151 -11.49 4.89 15.41
CA PRO A 151 -11.78 5.33 14.05
C PRO A 151 -13.02 6.22 13.93
N GLN A 152 -13.93 6.26 14.93
CA GLN A 152 -15.07 7.18 14.94
C GLN A 152 -14.64 8.60 15.31
N THR A 153 -13.78 8.73 16.31
CA THR A 153 -13.30 10.04 16.79
C THR A 153 -12.02 10.50 16.13
N MET A 154 -11.27 9.58 15.50
CA MET A 154 -9.91 9.78 14.97
C MET A 154 -8.95 10.26 16.06
N GLN A 155 -9.03 9.67 17.24
CA GLN A 155 -8.16 9.98 18.37
C GLN A 155 -7.34 8.76 18.77
N LYS A 156 -6.09 8.98 19.16
CA LYS A 156 -5.23 7.95 19.75
C LYS A 156 -5.78 7.54 21.11
N THR A 157 -5.88 6.23 21.33
CA THR A 157 -6.33 5.62 22.60
C THR A 157 -5.24 4.81 23.28
N GLY A 158 -4.17 4.46 22.54
CA GLY A 158 -3.04 3.70 23.07
C GLY A 158 -1.95 3.51 22.04
N GLU A 159 -0.94 2.74 22.40
CA GLU A 159 0.13 2.31 21.48
C GLU A 159 0.74 0.99 21.94
N ILE A 160 1.33 0.26 21.02
CA ILE A 160 2.13 -0.94 21.25
C ILE A 160 3.54 -0.62 20.77
N ASP A 161 4.53 -0.70 21.68
CA ASP A 161 5.94 -0.57 21.34
C ASP A 161 6.46 -1.91 20.80
N ILE A 162 7.05 -1.86 19.60
CA ILE A 162 7.60 -3.04 18.93
C ILE A 162 9.12 -2.94 18.68
N GLN A 163 9.80 -1.95 19.27
CA GLN A 163 11.23 -1.70 19.06
C GLN A 163 12.10 -2.92 19.39
N ARG A 164 11.78 -3.64 20.46
CA ARG A 164 12.56 -4.82 20.88
C ARG A 164 12.60 -5.96 19.86
N TYR A 165 11.77 -5.88 18.80
CA TYR A 165 11.71 -6.86 17.73
C TYR A 165 12.48 -6.42 16.48
N ALA A 166 13.12 -5.26 16.49
CA ALA A 166 14.04 -4.83 15.45
C ALA A 166 15.31 -5.70 15.43
N HIS A 167 15.80 -6.06 14.23
CA HIS A 167 16.97 -6.91 14.09
C HIS A 167 18.27 -6.18 14.47
N SER A 168 18.65 -5.15 13.74
CA SER A 168 19.96 -4.49 13.92
C SER A 168 19.91 -2.97 14.03
N ASP A 169 18.71 -2.38 13.92
CA ASP A 169 18.50 -0.95 14.04
C ASP A 169 17.44 -0.59 15.07
N SER A 170 16.74 0.53 14.90
CA SER A 170 15.74 1.01 15.87
C SER A 170 14.29 0.68 15.49
N SER A 171 14.01 0.17 14.29
CA SER A 171 12.66 -0.14 13.82
C SER A 171 12.60 -1.51 13.14
N PRO A 172 11.61 -2.35 13.46
CA PRO A 172 11.41 -3.61 12.73
C PRO A 172 10.65 -3.42 11.41
N ASP A 173 10.30 -2.20 11.01
CA ASP A 173 9.60 -1.84 9.77
C ASP A 173 8.28 -2.58 9.59
N ALA A 174 7.26 -2.16 10.34
CA ALA A 174 5.94 -2.78 10.31
C ALA A 174 5.32 -2.74 8.91
N GLY A 175 4.93 -3.91 8.40
CA GLY A 175 4.24 -4.06 7.12
C GLY A 175 2.73 -4.02 7.22
N TYR A 176 2.06 -4.44 6.14
CA TYR A 176 0.62 -4.62 6.13
C TYR A 176 0.25 -5.94 6.81
N GLY A 177 -0.62 -5.89 7.81
CA GLY A 177 -1.07 -7.07 8.55
C GLY A 177 -2.58 -7.32 8.46
N ILE A 178 -3.02 -8.47 8.95
CA ILE A 178 -4.45 -8.86 8.98
C ILE A 178 -4.83 -9.43 10.35
N ILE A 179 -6.14 -9.45 10.61
CA ILE A 179 -6.70 -10.09 11.82
C ILE A 179 -7.28 -11.47 11.44
N ARG A 180 -6.87 -12.50 12.20
CA ARG A 180 -7.43 -13.84 12.15
C ARG A 180 -7.71 -14.36 13.57
N ASP A 181 -8.94 -14.80 13.82
CA ASP A 181 -9.35 -15.45 15.06
C ASP A 181 -8.96 -14.69 16.36
N GLY A 182 -9.12 -13.34 16.35
CA GLY A 182 -8.84 -12.50 17.52
C GLY A 182 -7.37 -12.09 17.68
N TYR A 183 -6.52 -12.39 16.71
CA TYR A 183 -5.10 -12.01 16.69
C TYR A 183 -4.77 -11.20 15.46
N PHE A 184 -3.97 -10.16 15.64
CA PHE A 184 -3.41 -9.35 14.58
C PHE A 184 -2.03 -9.89 14.21
N TYR A 185 -1.90 -10.37 12.98
CA TYR A 185 -0.66 -10.86 12.38
C TYR A 185 0.00 -9.70 11.66
N LEU A 186 1.09 -9.20 12.22
CA LEU A 186 1.82 -8.05 11.73
C LEU A 186 3.19 -8.46 11.19
N PRO A 187 3.39 -8.51 9.86
CA PRO A 187 4.70 -8.74 9.27
C PRO A 187 5.68 -7.62 9.59
N LEU A 188 6.95 -7.97 9.74
CA LEU A 188 8.07 -7.07 9.96
C LEU A 188 9.02 -7.19 8.78
N LEU A 189 9.34 -6.08 8.11
CA LEU A 189 10.16 -6.12 6.91
C LEU A 189 11.66 -6.20 7.20
N GLN A 190 12.11 -5.70 8.38
CA GLN A 190 13.50 -5.78 8.85
C GLN A 190 14.50 -5.25 7.82
N LEU A 191 14.42 -3.96 7.51
CA LEU A 191 15.22 -3.32 6.47
C LEU A 191 16.34 -2.46 7.04
N GLY A 192 17.48 -2.48 6.39
CA GLY A 192 18.60 -1.57 6.68
C GLY A 192 18.36 -0.15 6.14
N PRO A 193 19.31 0.75 6.35
CA PRO A 193 19.20 2.15 5.92
C PRO A 193 19.06 2.37 4.41
N ASP A 194 19.42 1.39 3.62
CA ASP A 194 19.28 1.35 2.15
C ASP A 194 17.94 0.77 1.67
N TYR A 195 17.00 0.50 2.61
CA TYR A 195 15.74 -0.18 2.38
C TYR A 195 15.87 -1.60 1.81
N ALA A 196 17.04 -2.23 1.99
CA ALA A 196 17.26 -3.63 1.67
C ALA A 196 17.12 -4.50 2.93
N PRO A 197 16.70 -5.76 2.82
CA PRO A 197 16.80 -6.71 3.90
C PRO A 197 18.24 -6.84 4.40
N PHE A 198 18.43 -6.95 5.71
CA PHE A 198 19.77 -7.23 6.26
C PHE A 198 20.29 -8.55 5.70
N ALA A 199 21.55 -8.57 5.23
CA ALA A 199 22.14 -9.74 4.58
C ALA A 199 22.25 -10.98 5.51
N ASP A 200 22.31 -10.76 6.81
CA ASP A 200 22.33 -11.77 7.86
C ASP A 200 20.93 -12.09 8.43
N HIS A 201 19.85 -11.51 7.80
CA HIS A 201 18.47 -11.68 8.25
C HIS A 201 17.50 -11.88 7.07
N LEU A 202 17.86 -12.73 6.12
CA LEU A 202 17.01 -13.08 4.97
C LEU A 202 15.92 -14.06 5.41
N GLN A 203 14.87 -13.54 6.03
CA GLN A 203 13.76 -14.31 6.58
C GLN A 203 12.47 -13.48 6.66
N SER A 204 11.38 -14.11 7.00
CA SER A 204 10.08 -13.45 7.23
C SER A 204 9.70 -13.54 8.70
N ASP A 205 9.54 -12.41 9.36
CA ASP A 205 9.10 -12.30 10.75
C ASP A 205 7.66 -11.79 10.83
N VAL A 206 6.88 -12.35 11.76
CA VAL A 206 5.50 -11.92 12.03
C VAL A 206 5.26 -11.83 13.53
N LEU A 207 4.81 -10.67 13.99
CA LEU A 207 4.28 -10.51 15.35
C LEU A 207 2.82 -10.98 15.39
N ILE A 208 2.47 -11.70 16.42
CA ILE A 208 1.10 -12.11 16.73
C ILE A 208 0.64 -11.32 17.95
N ILE A 209 -0.29 -10.40 17.74
CA ILE A 209 -0.80 -9.48 18.75
C ILE A 209 -2.24 -9.86 19.09
N ASN A 210 -2.52 -10.05 20.36
CA ASN A 210 -3.88 -10.32 20.84
C ASN A 210 -4.70 -9.03 20.78
N VAL A 211 -5.80 -9.04 20.02
CA VAL A 211 -6.60 -7.81 19.79
C VAL A 211 -7.43 -7.40 21.01
N GLN A 212 -7.60 -8.28 21.98
CA GLN A 212 -8.33 -7.99 23.20
C GLN A 212 -7.46 -7.29 24.26
N THR A 213 -6.18 -7.74 24.37
CA THR A 213 -5.26 -7.25 25.40
C THR A 213 -4.24 -6.24 24.87
N ASP A 214 -4.12 -6.08 23.56
CA ASP A 214 -3.12 -5.26 22.87
C ASP A 214 -1.67 -5.68 23.17
N LYS A 215 -1.46 -6.95 23.51
CA LYS A 215 -0.13 -7.49 23.84
C LYS A 215 0.38 -8.36 22.71
N VAL A 216 1.69 -8.26 22.45
CA VAL A 216 2.39 -9.22 21.61
C VAL A 216 2.48 -10.54 22.38
N GLU A 217 1.87 -11.57 21.84
CA GLU A 217 1.88 -12.92 22.40
C GLU A 217 3.10 -13.71 21.91
N LYS A 218 3.48 -13.52 20.65
CA LYS A 218 4.53 -14.30 19.99
C LYS A 218 5.12 -13.55 18.79
N ILE A 219 6.39 -13.84 18.50
CA ILE A 219 7.00 -13.65 17.18
C ILE A 219 7.25 -15.02 16.56
N ILE A 220 6.97 -15.17 15.28
CA ILE A 220 7.30 -16.37 14.49
C ILE A 220 8.16 -15.95 13.30
N SER A 221 9.07 -16.84 12.88
CA SER A 221 10.02 -16.58 11.81
C SER A 221 10.07 -17.72 10.81
N GLU A 222 10.08 -17.39 9.53
CA GLU A 222 10.33 -18.34 8.44
C GLU A 222 11.79 -18.13 7.95
N THR A 223 12.66 -19.09 8.25
CA THR A 223 14.10 -18.99 8.01
C THR A 223 14.61 -19.95 6.94
N THR A 224 13.73 -20.81 6.41
CA THR A 224 14.13 -21.93 5.53
C THR A 224 14.18 -21.51 4.07
N THR A 225 13.23 -20.70 3.63
CA THR A 225 13.11 -20.30 2.22
C THR A 225 13.93 -19.06 1.84
N HIS A 226 14.45 -18.36 2.85
CA HIS A 226 15.15 -17.07 2.68
C HIS A 226 14.29 -16.00 1.98
N LEU A 227 12.96 -16.12 2.03
CA LEU A 227 12.03 -15.10 1.57
C LEU A 227 11.97 -13.97 2.59
N ALA A 228 12.42 -12.79 2.21
CA ALA A 228 12.47 -11.60 3.04
C ALA A 228 11.47 -10.53 2.59
N MET A 229 11.32 -9.47 3.37
CA MET A 229 10.34 -8.41 3.19
C MET A 229 8.90 -8.98 3.11
N PRO A 230 8.41 -9.62 4.18
CA PRO A 230 7.05 -10.14 4.22
C PRO A 230 6.06 -8.98 4.19
N SER A 231 5.12 -9.01 3.25
CA SER A 231 4.16 -7.93 3.00
C SER A 231 4.82 -6.69 2.38
N GLN A 232 4.01 -5.68 2.14
CA GLN A 232 4.45 -4.33 1.78
C GLN A 232 3.73 -3.31 2.65
N PRO A 233 4.37 -2.19 3.01
CA PRO A 233 3.73 -1.26 3.94
C PRO A 233 2.42 -0.66 3.40
N SER A 234 2.31 -0.43 2.09
CA SER A 234 1.22 0.35 1.51
C SER A 234 0.17 -0.45 0.74
N TYR A 235 0.33 -1.78 0.59
CA TYR A 235 -0.56 -2.58 -0.26
C TYR A 235 -1.34 -3.62 0.55
N LYS A 236 -2.68 -3.44 0.58
CA LYS A 236 -3.61 -4.32 1.28
C LYS A 236 -3.53 -5.78 0.83
N THR A 237 -3.22 -6.02 -0.42
CA THR A 237 -3.32 -7.34 -1.06
C THR A 237 -2.06 -8.19 -0.90
N CYS A 238 -1.06 -7.72 -0.12
CA CYS A 238 0.16 -8.48 0.14
C CYS A 238 -0.01 -9.65 1.10
N ILE A 239 -1.11 -9.70 1.82
CA ILE A 239 -1.41 -10.72 2.83
C ILE A 239 -2.89 -11.09 2.71
N PHE A 240 -3.19 -12.37 2.68
CA PHE A 240 -4.56 -12.85 2.53
C PHE A 240 -4.77 -14.17 3.27
N THR A 241 -6.04 -14.50 3.49
CA THR A 241 -6.47 -15.74 4.12
C THR A 241 -7.17 -16.62 3.10
N THR A 242 -6.85 -17.91 3.08
CA THR A 242 -7.49 -18.92 2.23
C THR A 242 -8.75 -19.49 2.90
N GLU A 243 -9.47 -20.38 2.21
CA GLU A 243 -10.73 -20.98 2.68
C GLU A 243 -10.55 -21.82 3.96
N ASN A 244 -9.39 -22.44 4.12
CA ASN A 244 -9.01 -23.18 5.33
C ASN A 244 -8.35 -22.32 6.39
N LYS A 245 -8.43 -20.98 6.21
CA LYS A 245 -7.86 -19.96 7.10
C LYS A 245 -6.32 -19.95 7.18
N ASP A 246 -5.60 -20.58 6.26
CA ASP A 246 -4.16 -20.38 6.16
C ASP A 246 -3.90 -18.91 5.74
N ILE A 247 -2.93 -18.27 6.36
CA ILE A 247 -2.46 -16.93 5.97
C ILE A 247 -1.30 -17.11 5.03
N TYR A 248 -1.40 -16.52 3.84
CA TYR A 248 -0.28 -16.36 2.93
C TYR A 248 0.19 -14.91 2.93
N ILE A 249 1.49 -14.73 2.97
CA ILE A 249 2.15 -13.43 2.96
C ILE A 249 3.07 -13.39 1.74
N MET A 250 2.90 -12.37 0.93
CA MET A 250 3.74 -12.09 -0.21
C MET A 250 5.07 -11.49 0.27
N CYS A 251 6.18 -12.04 -0.18
CA CYS A 251 7.52 -11.58 0.14
C CYS A 251 8.13 -10.91 -1.10
N ALA A 252 8.41 -9.61 -1.00
CA ALA A 252 8.92 -8.83 -2.13
C ALA A 252 10.43 -9.03 -2.36
N GLY A 253 11.15 -9.61 -1.42
CA GLY A 253 12.60 -9.61 -1.47
C GLY A 253 13.11 -8.17 -1.46
N TYR A 254 13.98 -7.79 -2.37
CA TYR A 254 14.43 -6.39 -2.51
C TYR A 254 13.83 -5.76 -3.78
N PHE A 255 12.52 -5.75 -3.92
CA PHE A 255 11.80 -5.19 -5.08
C PHE A 255 12.36 -5.61 -6.45
N GLY A 256 13.13 -6.69 -6.51
CA GLY A 256 13.83 -7.13 -7.72
C GLY A 256 14.98 -6.23 -8.18
N PHE A 257 15.43 -5.28 -7.36
CA PHE A 257 16.48 -4.33 -7.73
C PHE A 257 17.88 -4.77 -7.32
N ASN A 258 18.00 -5.63 -6.31
CA ASN A 258 19.29 -6.15 -5.86
C ASN A 258 19.54 -7.53 -6.48
N PRO A 259 20.53 -7.67 -7.40
CA PRO A 259 20.86 -8.97 -8.01
C PRO A 259 21.30 -10.03 -6.99
N ALA A 260 21.79 -9.61 -5.81
CA ALA A 260 22.20 -10.51 -4.75
C ALA A 260 21.03 -11.07 -3.94
N ASN A 261 19.83 -10.49 -4.04
CA ASN A 261 18.63 -10.96 -3.36
C ASN A 261 17.45 -10.96 -4.34
N THR A 262 17.35 -12.02 -5.14
CA THR A 262 16.31 -12.21 -6.16
C THR A 262 15.22 -13.16 -5.71
N HIS A 263 15.13 -13.48 -4.40
CA HIS A 263 14.11 -14.35 -3.84
C HIS A 263 12.82 -13.58 -3.56
N SER A 264 11.76 -13.96 -4.21
CA SER A 264 10.42 -13.44 -3.99
C SER A 264 9.39 -14.56 -4.05
N GLY A 265 8.31 -14.45 -3.31
CA GLY A 265 7.33 -15.53 -3.28
C GLY A 265 6.29 -15.39 -2.18
N PHE A 266 5.86 -16.52 -1.66
CA PHE A 266 4.84 -16.59 -0.61
C PHE A 266 5.32 -17.45 0.55
N VAL A 267 5.13 -16.96 1.78
CA VAL A 267 5.26 -17.74 3.00
C VAL A 267 3.87 -18.03 3.58
N CYS A 268 3.73 -19.16 4.27
CA CYS A 268 2.44 -19.64 4.77
C CYS A 268 2.45 -19.83 6.27
N ILE A 269 1.42 -19.31 6.94
CA ILE A 269 1.10 -19.58 8.36
C ILE A 269 -0.21 -20.37 8.37
N PRO A 270 -0.15 -21.69 8.56
CA PRO A 270 -1.35 -22.53 8.62
C PRO A 270 -2.31 -22.11 9.73
N GLN A 271 -3.57 -22.48 9.57
CA GLN A 271 -4.51 -22.44 10.68
C GLN A 271 -4.01 -23.36 11.82
N SER A 272 -3.97 -22.83 13.02
CA SER A 272 -3.63 -23.60 14.22
C SER A 272 -4.72 -23.48 15.29
N THR A 273 -4.77 -24.44 16.19
CA THR A 273 -5.78 -24.48 17.26
C THR A 273 -5.48 -23.50 18.40
N THR A 274 -4.23 -23.12 18.55
CA THR A 274 -3.77 -22.19 19.61
C THR A 274 -2.68 -21.27 19.07
N VAL A 275 -2.53 -20.11 19.67
CA VAL A 275 -1.46 -19.16 19.32
C VAL A 275 -0.06 -19.74 19.61
N SER A 276 0.08 -20.53 20.66
CA SER A 276 1.37 -21.17 20.99
C SER A 276 1.83 -22.18 19.94
N ALA A 277 0.89 -22.86 19.26
CA ALA A 277 1.16 -23.80 18.18
C ALA A 277 1.27 -23.13 16.79
N THR A 278 1.05 -21.83 16.70
CA THR A 278 1.15 -21.10 15.42
C THR A 278 2.60 -20.97 15.00
N GLU A 279 2.94 -21.48 13.83
CA GLU A 279 4.27 -21.40 13.20
C GLU A 279 4.11 -21.26 11.69
N PHE A 280 5.19 -20.88 10.99
CA PHE A 280 5.24 -20.99 9.54
C PHE A 280 5.32 -22.46 9.10
N ASP A 281 4.80 -22.72 7.91
CA ASP A 281 4.96 -24.01 7.22
C ASP A 281 5.74 -23.78 5.92
N SER A 282 7.04 -24.04 5.96
CA SER A 282 7.92 -23.88 4.82
C SER A 282 7.57 -24.81 3.65
N SER A 283 6.90 -25.94 3.90
CA SER A 283 6.47 -26.86 2.82
C SER A 283 5.35 -26.27 1.96
N LYS A 284 4.55 -25.36 2.53
CA LYS A 284 3.52 -24.57 1.83
C LYS A 284 4.05 -23.26 1.28
N SER A 285 5.22 -22.82 1.72
CA SER A 285 5.89 -21.64 1.19
C SER A 285 6.43 -21.91 -0.21
N TRP A 286 6.57 -20.86 -1.02
CA TRP A 286 7.04 -21.01 -2.40
C TRP A 286 7.81 -19.80 -2.87
N ASP A 287 9.11 -19.99 -3.17
CA ASP A 287 9.95 -19.06 -3.91
C ASP A 287 9.62 -19.18 -5.41
N ILE A 288 9.06 -18.11 -5.98
CA ILE A 288 8.64 -18.07 -7.39
C ILE A 288 9.75 -17.63 -8.32
N SER A 289 10.89 -17.16 -7.83
CA SER A 289 11.95 -16.51 -8.63
C SER A 289 12.56 -17.42 -9.70
N ASN A 290 12.43 -18.72 -9.52
CA ASN A 290 12.94 -19.70 -10.48
C ASN A 290 11.87 -20.26 -11.45
N THR A 291 10.62 -19.81 -11.31
CA THR A 291 9.51 -20.29 -12.14
C THR A 291 9.35 -19.42 -13.38
N THR A 292 9.40 -20.02 -14.56
CA THR A 292 9.16 -19.30 -15.81
C THR A 292 7.68 -18.86 -15.88
N ILE A 293 7.44 -17.61 -16.27
CA ILE A 293 6.08 -17.09 -16.52
C ILE A 293 5.63 -17.64 -17.87
N GLU A 294 4.67 -18.57 -17.87
CA GLU A 294 4.09 -19.14 -19.10
C GLU A 294 3.59 -18.03 -20.03
N GLY A 295 3.89 -18.15 -21.32
CA GLY A 295 3.62 -17.11 -22.32
C GLY A 295 4.69 -16.04 -22.43
N THR A 296 5.82 -16.20 -21.72
CA THR A 296 7.02 -15.35 -21.79
C THR A 296 8.30 -16.19 -21.65
N THR A 297 9.47 -15.53 -21.75
CA THR A 297 10.78 -16.11 -21.40
C THR A 297 11.26 -15.63 -20.03
N TYR A 298 10.48 -14.82 -19.34
CA TYR A 298 10.86 -14.14 -18.10
C TYR A 298 10.60 -14.99 -16.85
N LYS A 299 11.31 -14.66 -15.78
CA LYS A 299 11.05 -15.14 -14.42
C LYS A 299 10.69 -13.95 -13.52
N PRO A 300 9.89 -14.15 -12.47
CA PRO A 300 9.61 -13.10 -11.51
C PRO A 300 10.87 -12.69 -10.74
N SER A 301 11.15 -11.40 -10.67
CA SER A 301 12.16 -10.84 -9.76
C SER A 301 11.54 -10.36 -8.44
N THR A 302 10.27 -9.99 -8.46
CA THR A 302 9.49 -9.62 -7.27
C THR A 302 7.98 -9.67 -7.56
N ILE A 303 7.17 -9.76 -6.49
CA ILE A 303 5.71 -9.56 -6.54
C ILE A 303 5.41 -8.17 -5.99
N TYR A 304 4.62 -7.39 -6.73
CA TYR A 304 4.21 -6.05 -6.29
C TYR A 304 2.82 -5.99 -5.66
N SER A 305 1.90 -6.74 -6.18
CA SER A 305 0.51 -6.76 -5.71
C SER A 305 -0.12 -8.09 -6.09
N ALA A 306 -1.04 -8.58 -5.26
CA ALA A 306 -1.72 -9.85 -5.48
C ALA A 306 -3.16 -9.79 -4.96
N GLU A 307 -4.09 -10.44 -5.64
CA GLU A 307 -5.47 -10.61 -5.20
C GLU A 307 -5.82 -12.10 -5.21
N TYR A 308 -6.15 -12.65 -4.04
CA TYR A 308 -6.53 -14.05 -3.92
C TYR A 308 -7.92 -14.30 -4.53
N LEU A 309 -8.02 -15.24 -5.46
CA LEU A 309 -9.24 -15.53 -6.23
C LEU A 309 -10.02 -16.73 -5.69
N GLY A 310 -9.45 -17.46 -4.73
CA GLY A 310 -10.00 -18.72 -4.22
C GLY A 310 -9.36 -19.95 -4.85
N ASN A 311 -9.44 -21.07 -4.15
CA ASN A 311 -8.92 -22.38 -4.58
C ASN A 311 -7.43 -22.35 -4.97
N GLY A 312 -6.61 -21.58 -4.25
CA GLY A 312 -5.17 -21.45 -4.50
C GLY A 312 -4.80 -20.55 -5.68
N ARG A 313 -5.76 -19.90 -6.34
CA ARG A 313 -5.50 -19.00 -7.48
C ARG A 313 -5.33 -17.57 -7.03
N ILE A 314 -4.37 -16.86 -7.64
CA ILE A 314 -4.02 -15.49 -7.33
C ILE A 314 -3.86 -14.73 -8.65
N ALA A 315 -4.46 -13.56 -8.77
CA ALA A 315 -4.11 -12.58 -9.77
C ALA A 315 -3.00 -11.67 -9.20
N ALA A 316 -1.91 -11.45 -9.92
CA ALA A 316 -0.78 -10.69 -9.41
C ALA A 316 -0.15 -9.79 -10.48
N PHE A 317 0.58 -8.77 -10.02
CA PHE A 317 1.65 -8.16 -10.80
C PHE A 317 2.98 -8.66 -10.28
N VAL A 318 3.78 -9.21 -11.18
CA VAL A 318 5.17 -9.59 -10.93
C VAL A 318 6.10 -8.76 -11.80
N ALA A 319 7.26 -8.39 -11.30
CA ALA A 319 8.27 -7.76 -12.15
C ALA A 319 9.19 -8.81 -12.78
N ALA A 320 9.71 -8.48 -13.96
CA ALA A 320 10.83 -9.18 -14.58
C ALA A 320 12.02 -8.21 -14.65
N ALA A 321 13.16 -8.59 -14.06
CA ALA A 321 14.34 -7.74 -14.00
C ALA A 321 14.91 -7.40 -15.38
N GLU A 322 14.71 -8.31 -16.35
CA GLU A 322 15.14 -8.14 -17.75
C GLU A 322 14.40 -7.00 -18.46
N LEU A 323 13.29 -6.52 -17.92
CA LEU A 323 12.52 -5.39 -18.44
C LEU A 323 12.94 -4.05 -17.81
N ASN A 324 13.86 -4.05 -16.86
CA ASN A 324 14.44 -2.83 -16.33
C ASN A 324 15.38 -2.21 -17.39
N ILE A 325 15.25 -0.89 -17.62
CA ILE A 325 16.03 -0.13 -18.58
C ILE A 325 16.96 0.82 -17.84
N ASP A 326 16.39 1.88 -17.26
CA ASP A 326 17.13 2.95 -16.62
C ASP A 326 16.72 3.18 -15.16
N ASN A 327 15.42 3.12 -14.88
CA ASN A 327 14.85 3.42 -13.57
C ASN A 327 13.72 2.44 -13.23
N PRO A 328 13.99 1.42 -12.42
CA PRO A 328 13.00 0.38 -12.09
C PRO A 328 11.73 0.91 -11.43
N PHE A 329 11.73 2.16 -10.90
CA PHE A 329 10.52 2.79 -10.33
C PHE A 329 9.52 3.24 -11.40
N ILE A 330 9.96 3.46 -12.65
CA ILE A 330 9.11 3.94 -13.75
C ILE A 330 9.15 3.06 -14.98
N ASP A 331 10.12 2.13 -15.06
CA ASP A 331 10.20 1.15 -16.14
C ASP A 331 8.96 0.26 -16.16
N LYS A 332 8.56 -0.16 -17.36
CA LYS A 332 7.37 -1.00 -17.53
C LYS A 332 7.75 -2.48 -17.40
N ASN A 333 8.14 -2.87 -16.20
CA ASN A 333 8.65 -4.19 -15.84
C ASN A 333 7.61 -5.10 -15.17
N GLY A 334 6.44 -4.55 -14.78
CA GLY A 334 5.35 -5.28 -14.14
C GLY A 334 4.46 -6.00 -15.16
N ILE A 335 4.31 -7.31 -14.99
CA ILE A 335 3.54 -8.22 -15.83
C ILE A 335 2.33 -8.69 -15.03
N ALA A 336 1.12 -8.57 -15.59
CA ALA A 336 -0.08 -9.15 -15.00
C ALA A 336 -0.08 -10.67 -15.21
N VAL A 337 -0.23 -11.42 -14.13
CA VAL A 337 -0.16 -12.89 -14.13
C VAL A 337 -1.28 -13.52 -13.31
N LEU A 338 -1.60 -14.77 -13.66
CA LEU A 338 -2.35 -15.70 -12.83
C LEU A 338 -1.37 -16.70 -12.20
N ILE A 339 -1.39 -16.82 -10.88
CA ILE A 339 -0.57 -17.74 -10.10
C ILE A 339 -1.47 -18.83 -9.55
N ASP A 340 -1.03 -20.07 -9.63
CA ASP A 340 -1.65 -21.23 -8.96
C ASP A 340 -0.69 -21.75 -7.90
N LEU A 341 -1.04 -21.58 -6.62
CA LEU A 341 -0.25 -22.03 -5.47
C LEU A 341 -0.17 -23.55 -5.37
N ASN A 342 -1.24 -24.25 -5.83
CA ASN A 342 -1.31 -25.72 -5.73
C ASN A 342 -0.47 -26.38 -6.81
N ALA A 343 -0.59 -25.89 -8.06
CA ALA A 343 0.18 -26.38 -9.20
C ALA A 343 1.59 -25.78 -9.28
N LYS A 344 1.88 -24.73 -8.52
CA LYS A 344 3.12 -23.96 -8.57
C LYS A 344 3.43 -23.44 -9.98
N THR A 345 2.43 -22.85 -10.64
CA THR A 345 2.55 -22.29 -11.99
C THR A 345 2.24 -20.79 -11.99
N ILE A 346 2.84 -20.08 -12.95
CA ILE A 346 2.63 -18.65 -13.19
C ILE A 346 2.35 -18.48 -14.68
N LYS A 347 1.23 -17.84 -15.01
CA LYS A 347 0.82 -17.63 -16.39
C LYS A 347 0.52 -16.15 -16.64
N LYS A 348 1.07 -15.60 -17.73
CA LYS A 348 0.77 -14.23 -18.16
C LYS A 348 -0.71 -14.08 -18.49
N ILE A 349 -1.31 -12.96 -18.08
CA ILE A 349 -2.65 -12.54 -18.51
C ILE A 349 -2.50 -11.67 -19.75
N ASP A 350 -3.04 -12.14 -20.89
CA ASP A 350 -3.00 -11.39 -22.14
C ASP A 350 -3.96 -10.20 -22.13
N GLY A 351 -3.65 -9.16 -22.94
CA GLY A 351 -4.48 -7.96 -23.09
C GLY A 351 -4.30 -6.91 -22.00
N ILE A 352 -3.55 -7.18 -20.92
CA ILE A 352 -3.15 -6.19 -19.92
C ILE A 352 -1.74 -5.70 -20.24
N PRO A 353 -1.51 -4.38 -20.45
CA PRO A 353 -0.20 -3.84 -20.76
C PRO A 353 0.79 -4.03 -19.61
N TYR A 354 2.07 -4.07 -19.92
CA TYR A 354 3.10 -3.95 -18.90
C TYR A 354 3.00 -2.60 -18.20
N THR A 355 3.20 -2.59 -16.89
CA THR A 355 3.04 -1.43 -16.03
C THR A 355 4.33 -1.14 -15.26
N ASP A 356 4.47 0.06 -14.74
CA ASP A 356 5.48 0.27 -13.71
C ASP A 356 5.06 -0.42 -12.41
N SER A 357 6.04 -0.65 -11.54
CA SER A 357 5.90 -1.52 -10.40
C SER A 357 5.45 -0.81 -9.11
N HIS A 358 5.43 0.52 -9.09
CA HIS A 358 5.21 1.29 -7.87
C HIS A 358 3.84 1.97 -7.78
N SER A 359 2.97 1.80 -8.74
CA SER A 359 1.60 2.32 -8.70
C SER A 359 0.67 1.29 -9.33
N VAL A 360 0.75 0.09 -8.80
CA VAL A 360 -0.08 -1.03 -9.25
C VAL A 360 -1.21 -1.27 -8.27
N PHE A 361 -2.35 -1.63 -8.80
CA PHE A 361 -3.53 -2.00 -8.04
C PHE A 361 -4.12 -3.28 -8.60
N ILE A 362 -4.53 -4.17 -7.71
CA ILE A 362 -5.38 -5.30 -8.06
C ILE A 362 -6.52 -5.33 -7.05
N GLY A 363 -7.73 -5.55 -7.54
CA GLY A 363 -8.93 -5.70 -6.72
C GLY A 363 -10.03 -6.35 -7.52
N ARG A 364 -11.25 -6.29 -7.00
CA ARG A 364 -12.40 -6.92 -7.63
C ARG A 364 -13.52 -5.94 -7.93
N ASN A 365 -14.23 -6.23 -9.01
CA ASN A 365 -15.53 -5.66 -9.29
C ASN A 365 -16.47 -6.80 -9.73
N ASN A 366 -17.38 -7.20 -8.86
CA ASN A 366 -18.19 -8.42 -9.04
C ASN A 366 -17.29 -9.67 -9.26
N ASN A 367 -17.44 -10.35 -10.37
CA ASN A 367 -16.67 -11.55 -10.72
C ASN A 367 -15.37 -11.25 -11.50
N GLU A 368 -15.17 -10.01 -11.90
CA GLU A 368 -13.95 -9.58 -12.62
C GLU A 368 -12.86 -9.12 -11.66
N VAL A 369 -11.62 -9.38 -12.03
CA VAL A 369 -10.43 -8.81 -11.40
C VAL A 369 -10.13 -7.49 -12.10
N ILE A 370 -9.87 -6.45 -11.32
CA ILE A 370 -9.53 -5.12 -11.82
C ILE A 370 -8.05 -4.87 -11.60
N PHE A 371 -7.34 -4.59 -12.67
CA PHE A 371 -5.93 -4.23 -12.68
C PHE A 371 -5.78 -2.74 -12.96
N GLY A 372 -5.11 -2.03 -12.05
CA GLY A 372 -4.67 -0.65 -12.27
C GLY A 372 -3.33 -0.63 -13.00
N VAL A 373 -3.27 0.11 -14.10
CA VAL A 373 -2.13 0.09 -15.03
C VAL A 373 -1.60 1.51 -15.26
N SER A 374 -0.29 1.63 -15.23
CA SER A 374 0.48 2.80 -15.69
C SER A 374 1.43 2.37 -16.81
N GLY A 375 0.87 1.96 -17.92
CA GLY A 375 1.63 1.46 -19.09
C GLY A 375 2.25 2.57 -19.93
N LYS A 376 2.99 2.18 -20.97
CA LYS A 376 3.64 3.13 -21.90
C LYS A 376 2.61 3.87 -22.75
N GLU A 377 1.66 3.15 -23.34
CA GLU A 377 0.66 3.69 -24.26
C GLU A 377 -0.73 3.78 -23.62
N LYS A 378 -1.06 2.87 -22.73
CA LYS A 378 -2.37 2.78 -22.09
C LYS A 378 -2.25 2.88 -20.58
N ARG A 379 -3.13 3.66 -19.98
CA ARG A 379 -3.24 3.86 -18.52
C ARG A 379 -4.69 3.72 -18.10
N GLY A 380 -4.91 3.33 -16.85
CA GLY A 380 -6.24 3.22 -16.29
C GLY A 380 -6.53 1.84 -15.71
N LEU A 381 -7.80 1.46 -15.77
CA LEU A 381 -8.26 0.18 -15.24
C LEU A 381 -8.54 -0.81 -16.37
N PHE A 382 -8.09 -2.04 -16.14
CA PHE A 382 -8.34 -3.19 -17.01
C PHE A 382 -9.09 -4.24 -16.21
N SER A 383 -10.16 -4.79 -16.77
CA SER A 383 -10.81 -5.95 -16.17
C SER A 383 -10.28 -7.24 -16.79
N TYR A 384 -10.27 -8.29 -15.98
CA TYR A 384 -9.99 -9.66 -16.37
C TYR A 384 -11.06 -10.57 -15.80
N ASP A 385 -11.69 -11.36 -16.64
CA ASP A 385 -12.66 -12.38 -16.24
C ASP A 385 -11.94 -13.73 -16.09
N PRO A 386 -11.80 -14.26 -14.86
CA PRO A 386 -11.12 -15.54 -14.63
C PRO A 386 -11.83 -16.76 -15.21
N ALA A 387 -13.14 -16.65 -15.54
CA ALA A 387 -13.92 -17.73 -16.10
C ALA A 387 -13.71 -17.89 -17.61
N THR A 388 -13.53 -16.77 -18.32
CA THR A 388 -13.37 -16.75 -19.79
C THR A 388 -11.94 -16.50 -20.23
N GLY A 389 -11.10 -15.97 -19.34
CA GLY A 389 -9.72 -15.54 -19.64
C GLY A 389 -9.66 -14.24 -20.45
N ILE A 390 -10.76 -13.51 -20.61
CA ILE A 390 -10.85 -12.29 -21.42
C ILE A 390 -10.48 -11.09 -20.55
N SER A 391 -9.61 -10.22 -21.09
CA SER A 391 -9.29 -8.92 -20.50
C SER A 391 -9.66 -7.77 -21.44
N LYS A 392 -10.02 -6.61 -20.87
CA LYS A 392 -10.33 -5.39 -21.60
C LYS A 392 -10.05 -4.16 -20.77
N GLN A 393 -9.72 -3.03 -21.42
CA GLN A 393 -9.69 -1.75 -20.72
C GLN A 393 -11.13 -1.30 -20.40
N VAL A 394 -11.38 -0.94 -19.14
CA VAL A 394 -12.70 -0.48 -18.67
C VAL A 394 -12.68 1.00 -18.31
N LEU A 395 -11.52 1.57 -17.97
CA LEU A 395 -11.39 3.00 -17.71
C LEU A 395 -10.07 3.49 -18.28
N ASN A 396 -10.08 4.59 -19.02
CA ASN A 396 -8.89 5.34 -19.40
C ASN A 396 -8.65 6.47 -18.40
N THR A 397 -7.40 6.75 -18.02
CA THR A 397 -7.02 7.80 -17.07
C THR A 397 -5.81 8.59 -17.56
N GLU A 398 -5.71 9.86 -17.15
CA GLU A 398 -4.54 10.70 -17.50
C GLU A 398 -3.28 10.25 -16.73
N GLY A 399 -3.41 9.87 -15.45
CA GLY A 399 -2.35 9.27 -14.63
C GLY A 399 -2.44 7.74 -14.58
N GLY A 400 -1.50 7.06 -13.92
CA GLY A 400 -1.63 5.65 -13.59
C GLY A 400 -2.78 5.44 -12.59
N ALA A 401 -3.67 4.47 -12.85
CA ALA A 401 -4.72 4.11 -11.89
C ALA A 401 -4.13 3.13 -10.86
N ASP A 402 -4.10 3.52 -9.60
CA ASP A 402 -3.48 2.74 -8.53
C ASP A 402 -4.42 2.47 -7.34
N PHE A 403 -5.71 2.70 -7.52
CA PHE A 403 -6.77 2.25 -6.62
C PHE A 403 -8.13 2.30 -7.32
N PHE A 404 -8.98 1.33 -6.99
CA PHE A 404 -10.38 1.25 -7.43
C PHE A 404 -11.24 0.63 -6.34
N TYR A 405 -12.45 1.16 -6.17
CA TYR A 405 -13.49 0.57 -5.33
C TYR A 405 -14.89 0.90 -5.90
N ALA A 406 -15.80 -0.08 -5.86
CA ALA A 406 -17.21 0.10 -6.20
C ALA A 406 -18.05 0.09 -4.91
N PHE A 407 -18.73 1.20 -4.62
CA PHE A 407 -19.64 1.32 -3.47
C PHE A 407 -20.98 0.63 -3.72
#